data_7196ae61e3b82739754d992b4570b877
#
_entry.id   7196ae61e3b82739754d992b4570b877
#
_cell.length_a   1.000
_cell.length_b   1.000
_cell.length_c   1.000
_cell.angle_alpha   90.00
_cell.angle_beta   90.00
_cell.angle_gamma   90.00
#
_symmetry.space_group_name_H-M   'P 1'
#
loop_
_entity.id
_entity.type
_entity.pdbx_description
1 polymer ?
#
loop_
_entity_poly.entity_id
_entity_poly.type
_entity_poly.pdbx_seq_one_letter_code
_entity_poly.pdbx_strand_id
1 'polypeptide(L)'
;MKRSCLAGTGLLTWLFIGFSGIGIAEEKTEILYTSHSGAFRIESIPAEGSANEEATGDVWIVSTKDPTQRAKLPKQATDSPTDDEFHFLPNEEWLFGLRHVGSGLRYGNVYRVMAPLKIDKPLNGEFNDVVWENCVKLGCLKKDYSAAGVYAVTSFIAWSLDSSRLLIKLCGGEEKSSMHCGSLYFNTRKKEFQLTDYLRKLNKTKSEALACAESIDPLPSEPELKTKFDALDRQLNKRYSEIIQKADKDQVSNLREAQRTWIKHRDEGAKLYVSLFPAAEKEQRRLQFLCDVTAARIDTQPDEAWEL
;
A
#
# COMPACT_ATOMS: atom_id res chain seq x y z
N MET A 1 2.59 21.98 82.90
CA MET A 1 1.24 21.47 83.17
C MET A 1 0.99 20.26 82.39
N LYS A 2 0.76 19.17 83.06
CA LYS A 2 0.43 17.82 82.53
C LYS A 2 -0.99 17.80 81.92
N ARG A 3 -1.23 17.03 80.87
CA ARG A 3 -2.43 16.21 80.64
C ARG A 3 -2.17 15.24 79.49
N SER A 4 -2.06 14.09 79.89
CA SER A 4 -2.50 12.74 79.50
C SER A 4 -3.81 12.71 78.74
N CYS A 5 -3.91 11.77 77.78
CA CYS A 5 -4.99 10.81 77.69
C CYS A 5 -4.99 10.22 76.28
N LEU A 6 -4.88 9.03 76.25
CA LEU A 6 -5.72 7.81 76.20
C LEU A 6 -5.69 7.18 74.81
N ALA A 7 -5.22 5.96 74.83
CA ALA A 7 -5.24 4.98 73.73
C ALA A 7 -6.67 4.55 73.38
N GLY A 8 -6.95 4.45 72.11
CA GLY A 8 -8.13 3.79 71.56
C GLY A 8 -7.70 2.77 70.54
N THR A 9 -7.55 1.54 71.00
CA THR A 9 -7.33 0.36 70.14
C THR A 9 -8.64 0.00 69.43
N GLY A 10 -8.75 0.43 68.16
CA GLY A 10 -9.82 -0.03 67.29
C GLY A 10 -9.29 -1.15 66.39
N LEU A 11 -9.69 -2.36 66.70
CA LEU A 11 -9.45 -3.58 65.89
C LEU A 11 -10.31 -3.48 64.62
N LEU A 12 -9.73 -3.09 63.50
CA LEU A 12 -10.37 -3.14 62.19
C LEU A 12 -10.07 -4.52 61.59
N THR A 13 -11.05 -5.42 61.71
CA THR A 13 -11.06 -6.71 61.02
C THR A 13 -11.24 -6.49 59.51
N TRP A 14 -10.15 -6.62 58.76
CA TRP A 14 -10.21 -6.65 57.30
C TRP A 14 -10.77 -8.00 56.83
N LEU A 15 -11.99 -7.93 56.33
CA LEU A 15 -12.61 -9.04 55.61
C LEU A 15 -11.91 -9.15 54.26
N PHE A 16 -10.96 -10.05 54.08
CA PHE A 16 -10.43 -10.42 52.77
C PHE A 16 -11.53 -11.21 52.04
N ILE A 17 -12.31 -10.49 51.23
CA ILE A 17 -13.09 -11.13 50.18
C ILE A 17 -12.09 -11.56 49.10
N GLY A 18 -11.74 -12.84 49.08
CA GLY A 18 -10.96 -13.44 48.03
C GLY A 18 -11.73 -13.32 46.73
N PHE A 19 -11.43 -12.31 45.94
CA PHE A 19 -11.74 -12.34 44.51
C PHE A 19 -10.84 -13.40 43.89
N SER A 20 -11.41 -14.61 43.71
CA SER A 20 -10.87 -15.58 42.78
C SER A 20 -10.87 -14.89 41.39
N GLY A 21 -9.78 -14.24 41.05
CA GLY A 21 -9.58 -13.74 39.73
C GLY A 21 -9.65 -14.90 38.77
N ILE A 22 -10.73 -14.96 37.99
CA ILE A 22 -10.73 -15.72 36.76
C ILE A 22 -9.60 -15.10 35.97
N GLY A 23 -8.46 -15.76 35.92
CA GLY A 23 -7.34 -15.38 35.07
C GLY A 23 -7.87 -15.46 33.62
N ILE A 24 -8.33 -14.36 33.12
CA ILE A 24 -8.49 -14.19 31.68
C ILE A 24 -7.06 -14.31 31.16
N ALA A 25 -6.75 -15.44 30.56
CA ALA A 25 -5.48 -15.62 29.85
C ALA A 25 -5.41 -14.44 28.87
N GLU A 26 -4.44 -13.56 29.09
CA GLU A 26 -4.18 -12.45 28.20
C GLU A 26 -3.84 -13.08 26.84
N GLU A 27 -4.76 -12.97 25.88
CA GLU A 27 -4.54 -13.47 24.53
C GLU A 27 -3.24 -12.86 24.04
N LYS A 28 -2.24 -13.69 23.80
CA LYS A 28 -0.89 -13.26 23.40
C LYS A 28 -0.95 -12.76 21.96
N THR A 29 -1.37 -11.50 21.80
CA THR A 29 -1.35 -10.81 20.51
C THR A 29 0.09 -10.60 20.07
N GLU A 30 0.43 -11.03 18.86
CA GLU A 30 1.73 -10.83 18.25
C GLU A 30 1.66 -9.68 17.23
N ILE A 31 2.57 -8.71 17.34
CA ILE A 31 2.69 -7.63 16.35
C ILE A 31 3.61 -8.12 15.22
N LEU A 32 3.03 -8.37 14.05
CA LEU A 32 3.76 -8.82 12.86
C LEU A 32 4.44 -7.67 12.12
N TYR A 33 3.80 -6.49 12.11
CA TYR A 33 4.32 -5.33 11.37
C TYR A 33 3.74 -4.03 11.92
N THR A 34 4.52 -2.94 11.80
CA THR A 34 4.05 -1.56 12.08
C THR A 34 4.23 -0.71 10.84
N SER A 35 3.22 0.06 10.47
CA SER A 35 3.27 0.93 9.30
C SER A 35 4.31 2.03 9.43
N HIS A 36 4.73 2.61 8.31
CA HIS A 36 5.81 3.59 8.25
C HIS A 36 5.57 4.82 9.17
N SER A 37 4.36 5.36 9.21
CA SER A 37 4.00 6.48 10.08
C SER A 37 3.74 6.06 11.53
N GLY A 38 3.66 4.76 11.80
CA GLY A 38 3.20 4.21 13.06
C GLY A 38 1.68 4.32 13.28
N ALA A 39 0.89 4.71 12.27
CA ALA A 39 -0.56 4.86 12.41
C ALA A 39 -1.31 3.52 12.47
N PHE A 40 -0.75 2.48 11.87
CA PHE A 40 -1.32 1.14 11.85
C PHE A 40 -0.30 0.10 12.28
N ARG A 41 -0.81 -1.01 12.81
CA ARG A 41 -0.03 -2.23 13.03
C ARG A 41 -0.82 -3.44 12.52
N ILE A 42 -0.09 -4.45 12.11
CA ILE A 42 -0.65 -5.76 11.76
C ILE A 42 -0.42 -6.67 12.96
N GLU A 43 -1.49 -7.27 13.43
CA GLU A 43 -1.49 -8.15 14.61
C GLU A 43 -1.99 -9.54 14.24
N SER A 44 -1.34 -10.56 14.79
CA SER A 44 -1.85 -11.93 14.81
C SER A 44 -2.50 -12.18 16.16
N ILE A 45 -3.75 -12.65 16.14
CA ILE A 45 -4.50 -13.04 17.32
C ILE A 45 -4.73 -14.55 17.22
N PRO A 46 -4.23 -15.36 18.15
CA PRO A 46 -4.47 -16.81 18.16
C PRO A 46 -5.96 -17.15 18.07
N ALA A 47 -6.29 -18.24 17.39
CA ALA A 47 -7.67 -18.71 17.34
C ALA A 47 -8.11 -19.19 18.73
N GLU A 48 -9.28 -18.75 19.19
CA GLU A 48 -9.85 -19.18 20.47
C GLU A 48 -9.91 -20.72 20.56
N GLY A 49 -9.39 -21.27 21.64
CA GLY A 49 -9.46 -22.71 21.94
C GLY A 49 -8.37 -23.58 21.31
N SER A 50 -7.41 -23.00 20.61
CA SER A 50 -6.27 -23.73 20.08
C SER A 50 -5.21 -23.94 21.16
N ALA A 51 -5.17 -25.16 21.70
CA ALA A 51 -4.11 -25.58 22.63
C ALA A 51 -2.76 -25.84 21.92
N ASN A 52 -2.72 -25.78 20.59
CA ASN A 52 -1.50 -25.97 19.81
C ASN A 52 -0.94 -24.62 19.40
N GLU A 53 0.34 -24.37 19.71
CA GLU A 53 1.09 -23.18 19.34
C GLU A 53 1.18 -22.95 17.82
N GLU A 54 0.82 -23.93 17.00
CA GLU A 54 0.76 -23.88 15.54
C GLU A 54 -0.59 -23.43 14.95
N ALA A 55 -1.55 -23.05 15.80
CA ALA A 55 -2.85 -22.66 15.27
C ALA A 55 -2.78 -21.30 14.58
N THR A 56 -3.14 -21.32 13.32
CA THR A 56 -3.25 -20.14 12.45
C THR A 56 -4.14 -19.07 13.08
N GLY A 57 -3.54 -18.02 13.61
CA GLY A 57 -4.25 -16.88 14.17
C GLY A 57 -4.95 -16.06 13.08
N ASP A 58 -5.91 -15.26 13.50
CA ASP A 58 -6.50 -14.26 12.65
C ASP A 58 -5.56 -13.06 12.56
N VAL A 59 -5.35 -12.53 11.35
CA VAL A 59 -4.52 -11.36 11.11
C VAL A 59 -5.41 -10.13 11.01
N TRP A 60 -5.04 -9.10 11.75
CA TRP A 60 -5.78 -7.85 11.84
C TRP A 60 -4.90 -6.65 11.52
N ILE A 61 -5.47 -5.67 10.84
CA ILE A 61 -4.94 -4.31 10.83
C ILE A 61 -5.61 -3.52 11.94
N VAL A 62 -4.83 -2.82 12.75
CA VAL A 62 -5.29 -2.13 13.95
C VAL A 62 -4.76 -0.70 13.93
N SER A 63 -5.62 0.28 14.22
CA SER A 63 -5.20 1.67 14.42
C SER A 63 -4.43 1.81 15.73
N THR A 64 -3.24 2.40 15.69
CA THR A 64 -2.46 2.64 16.91
C THR A 64 -3.03 3.74 17.79
N LYS A 65 -3.78 4.69 17.20
CA LYS A 65 -4.45 5.79 17.92
C LYS A 65 -5.72 5.33 18.62
N ASP A 66 -6.43 4.39 18.02
CA ASP A 66 -7.68 3.85 18.54
C ASP A 66 -7.74 2.35 18.25
N PRO A 67 -7.25 1.50 19.18
CA PRO A 67 -7.21 0.04 18.98
C PRO A 67 -8.58 -0.62 18.82
N THR A 68 -9.69 0.08 19.12
CA THR A 68 -11.04 -0.43 18.84
C THR A 68 -11.35 -0.40 17.34
N GLN A 69 -10.68 0.47 16.58
CA GLN A 69 -10.71 0.48 15.13
C GLN A 69 -9.76 -0.58 14.60
N ARG A 70 -10.33 -1.70 14.23
CA ARG A 70 -9.59 -2.82 13.64
C ARG A 70 -10.39 -3.48 12.52
N ALA A 71 -9.68 -4.01 11.54
CA ALA A 71 -10.28 -4.74 10.44
C ALA A 71 -9.51 -6.05 10.23
N LYS A 72 -10.25 -7.15 10.09
CA LYS A 72 -9.66 -8.46 9.85
C LYS A 72 -9.21 -8.56 8.41
N LEU A 73 -7.98 -9.00 8.19
CA LEU A 73 -7.52 -9.38 6.87
C LEU A 73 -8.17 -10.70 6.47
N PRO A 74 -8.68 -10.82 5.23
CA PRO A 74 -9.29 -12.06 4.77
C PRO A 74 -8.30 -13.22 4.90
N LYS A 75 -8.76 -14.32 5.54
CA LYS A 75 -7.97 -15.55 5.61
C LYS A 75 -7.68 -16.04 4.19
N GLN A 76 -6.42 -16.27 3.91
CA GLN A 76 -6.01 -17.24 2.91
C GLN A 76 -5.66 -18.53 3.65
N ALA A 77 -5.92 -19.66 3.02
CA ALA A 77 -5.61 -20.96 3.59
C ALA A 77 -4.09 -21.13 3.70
N THR A 78 -3.51 -20.72 4.81
CA THR A 78 -2.07 -20.82 5.06
C THR A 78 -1.81 -21.23 6.48
N ASP A 79 -0.79 -22.00 6.67
CA ASP A 79 -0.53 -22.74 7.89
C ASP A 79 0.21 -21.95 8.97
N SER A 80 0.81 -20.80 8.65
CA SER A 80 1.50 -19.95 9.64
C SER A 80 1.49 -18.47 9.25
N PRO A 81 0.97 -17.56 10.09
CA PRO A 81 1.02 -16.12 9.86
C PRO A 81 2.39 -15.49 10.13
N THR A 82 3.31 -16.21 10.79
CA THR A 82 4.61 -15.67 11.21
C THR A 82 5.57 -15.42 10.07
N ASP A 83 5.37 -16.07 8.91
CA ASP A 83 6.18 -15.91 7.72
C ASP A 83 5.57 -14.90 6.72
N ASP A 84 4.49 -14.24 7.11
CA ASP A 84 3.82 -13.25 6.26
C ASP A 84 4.61 -11.94 6.20
N GLU A 85 4.73 -11.37 5.01
CA GLU A 85 5.34 -10.06 4.78
C GLU A 85 4.25 -9.02 4.51
N PHE A 86 4.41 -7.82 5.06
CA PHE A 86 3.45 -6.72 4.89
C PHE A 86 4.16 -5.45 4.45
N HIS A 87 3.63 -4.80 3.40
CA HIS A 87 4.21 -3.61 2.82
C HIS A 87 3.14 -2.54 2.60
N PHE A 88 3.11 -1.54 3.50
CA PHE A 88 2.25 -0.38 3.29
C PHE A 88 2.78 0.52 2.18
N LEU A 89 1.85 1.10 1.43
CA LEU A 89 2.12 2.19 0.52
C LEU A 89 2.65 3.42 1.29
N PRO A 90 3.47 4.30 0.70
CA PRO A 90 3.95 5.50 1.40
C PRO A 90 2.86 6.39 2.01
N ASN A 91 1.67 6.48 1.39
CA ASN A 91 0.52 7.21 1.93
C ASN A 91 -0.41 6.35 2.81
N GLU A 92 -0.05 5.09 3.05
CA GLU A 92 -0.79 4.11 3.88
C GLU A 92 -2.24 3.81 3.46
N GLU A 93 -2.67 4.25 2.27
CA GLU A 93 -3.99 3.91 1.73
C GLU A 93 -4.08 2.50 1.16
N TRP A 94 -2.94 1.83 1.00
CA TRP A 94 -2.84 0.50 0.44
C TRP A 94 -1.85 -0.34 1.22
N LEU A 95 -2.18 -1.63 1.30
CA LEU A 95 -1.35 -2.65 1.91
C LEU A 95 -1.16 -3.80 0.91
N PHE A 96 0.07 -4.22 0.68
CA PHE A 96 0.39 -5.49 0.05
C PHE A 96 0.77 -6.49 1.13
N GLY A 97 0.06 -7.60 1.19
CA GLY A 97 0.38 -8.74 2.06
C GLY A 97 0.88 -9.90 1.21
N LEU A 98 1.97 -10.50 1.63
CA LEU A 98 2.54 -11.69 1.02
C LEU A 98 2.50 -12.82 2.03
N ARG A 99 1.90 -13.95 1.66
CA ARG A 99 1.78 -15.14 2.49
C ARG A 99 2.56 -16.30 1.93
N HIS A 100 3.25 -16.99 2.79
CA HIS A 100 3.95 -18.23 2.48
C HIS A 100 3.02 -19.41 2.63
N VAL A 101 2.98 -20.29 1.62
CA VAL A 101 2.18 -21.51 1.61
C VAL A 101 3.12 -22.67 1.30
N GLY A 102 3.63 -23.30 2.33
CA GLY A 102 4.62 -24.35 2.17
C GLY A 102 5.94 -23.85 1.54
N SER A 103 6.78 -24.74 1.10
CA SER A 103 8.15 -24.43 0.67
C SER A 103 8.29 -23.81 -0.72
N GLY A 104 7.24 -23.77 -1.52
CA GLY A 104 7.33 -23.37 -2.94
C GLY A 104 6.30 -22.35 -3.41
N LEU A 105 5.34 -21.98 -2.58
CA LEU A 105 4.25 -21.09 -2.97
C LEU A 105 4.27 -19.81 -2.13
N ARG A 106 4.11 -18.68 -2.80
CA ARG A 106 3.90 -17.37 -2.16
C ARG A 106 2.75 -16.66 -2.85
N TYR A 107 1.75 -16.32 -2.07
CA TYR A 107 0.55 -15.63 -2.55
C TYR A 107 0.55 -14.18 -2.09
N GLY A 108 0.43 -13.25 -3.05
CA GLY A 108 0.24 -11.84 -2.77
C GLY A 108 -1.22 -11.44 -2.71
N ASN A 109 -1.52 -10.44 -1.90
CA ASN A 109 -2.80 -9.75 -1.89
C ASN A 109 -2.61 -8.26 -1.77
N VAL A 110 -3.50 -7.51 -2.40
CA VAL A 110 -3.56 -6.06 -2.30
C VAL A 110 -4.86 -5.68 -1.61
N TYR A 111 -4.74 -4.83 -0.60
CA TYR A 111 -5.87 -4.33 0.18
C TYR A 111 -5.90 -2.81 0.14
N ARG A 112 -7.07 -2.23 -0.03
CA ARG A 112 -7.27 -0.80 0.18
C ARG A 112 -7.65 -0.57 1.63
N VAL A 113 -6.92 0.34 2.29
CA VAL A 113 -7.18 0.78 3.68
C VAL A 113 -8.02 2.06 3.63
N MET A 114 -9.19 2.05 4.23
CA MET A 114 -10.15 3.15 4.19
C MET A 114 -10.49 3.67 5.58
N ALA A 115 -10.84 4.94 5.69
CA ALA A 115 -11.35 5.54 6.92
C ALA A 115 -12.91 5.49 6.94
N PRO A 116 -13.61 5.14 8.08
CA PRO A 116 -13.04 4.52 9.25
C PRO A 116 -12.43 3.17 8.89
N LEU A 117 -11.51 2.64 9.70
CA LEU A 117 -10.67 1.50 9.32
C LEU A 117 -11.49 0.32 8.76
N LYS A 118 -11.41 0.14 7.46
CA LYS A 118 -12.01 -0.94 6.67
C LYS A 118 -11.02 -1.41 5.63
N ILE A 119 -11.12 -2.68 5.29
CA ILE A 119 -10.31 -3.30 4.24
C ILE A 119 -11.21 -3.64 3.06
N ASP A 120 -10.81 -3.20 1.89
CA ASP A 120 -11.46 -3.53 0.61
C ASP A 120 -10.49 -4.33 -0.27
N LYS A 121 -11.01 -5.36 -0.93
CA LYS A 121 -10.31 -6.09 -2.00
C LYS A 121 -10.64 -5.39 -3.31
N PRO A 122 -9.68 -4.72 -3.95
CA PRO A 122 -9.96 -3.84 -5.10
C PRO A 122 -10.27 -4.59 -6.39
N LEU A 123 -10.00 -5.88 -6.44
CA LEU A 123 -10.14 -6.72 -7.63
C LEU A 123 -11.25 -7.75 -7.47
N ASN A 124 -11.91 -8.08 -8.57
CA ASN A 124 -12.83 -9.19 -8.64
C ASN A 124 -12.02 -10.49 -8.70
N GLY A 125 -12.13 -11.33 -7.70
CA GLY A 125 -11.38 -12.57 -7.55
C GLY A 125 -10.19 -12.44 -6.59
N GLU A 126 -9.47 -13.55 -6.41
CA GLU A 126 -8.27 -13.56 -5.60
C GLU A 126 -7.14 -12.87 -6.36
N PHE A 127 -6.44 -11.98 -5.66
CA PHE A 127 -5.38 -11.17 -6.28
C PHE A 127 -4.32 -12.03 -6.99
N ASN A 128 -3.95 -13.14 -6.37
CA ASN A 128 -2.94 -14.03 -6.92
C ASN A 128 -3.35 -14.59 -8.28
N ASP A 129 -4.60 -15.05 -8.42
CA ASP A 129 -5.09 -15.58 -9.69
C ASP A 129 -5.16 -14.49 -10.76
N VAL A 130 -5.69 -13.32 -10.36
CA VAL A 130 -5.83 -12.18 -11.28
C VAL A 130 -4.47 -11.64 -11.74
N VAL A 131 -3.46 -11.60 -10.87
CA VAL A 131 -2.11 -11.13 -11.26
C VAL A 131 -1.42 -12.10 -12.22
N TRP A 132 -1.55 -13.40 -11.99
CA TRP A 132 -0.99 -14.42 -12.89
C TRP A 132 -1.65 -14.40 -14.26
N GLU A 133 -2.98 -14.33 -14.31
CA GLU A 133 -3.73 -14.20 -15.56
C GLU A 133 -3.32 -12.94 -16.33
N ASN A 134 -3.23 -11.80 -15.66
CA ASN A 134 -2.80 -10.56 -16.32
C ASN A 134 -1.33 -10.60 -16.75
N CYS A 135 -0.46 -11.24 -16.00
CA CYS A 135 0.93 -11.41 -16.40
C CYS A 135 1.07 -12.17 -17.72
N VAL A 136 0.32 -13.25 -17.89
CA VAL A 136 0.25 -13.99 -19.14
C VAL A 136 -0.36 -13.14 -20.26
N LYS A 137 -1.51 -12.51 -19.99
CA LYS A 137 -2.24 -11.66 -20.95
C LYS A 137 -1.41 -10.49 -21.47
N LEU A 138 -0.61 -9.86 -20.59
CA LEU A 138 0.27 -8.76 -20.93
C LEU A 138 1.59 -9.21 -21.57
N GLY A 139 1.87 -10.51 -21.56
CA GLY A 139 3.10 -11.08 -22.13
C GLY A 139 4.32 -10.94 -21.23
N CYS A 140 4.12 -10.89 -19.91
CA CYS A 140 5.22 -10.92 -18.93
C CYS A 140 5.85 -12.30 -18.86
N LEU A 141 5.02 -13.35 -18.94
CA LEU A 141 5.40 -14.75 -18.91
C LEU A 141 4.88 -15.48 -20.13
N LYS A 142 5.50 -16.61 -20.45
CA LYS A 142 5.01 -17.51 -21.49
C LYS A 142 3.67 -18.11 -21.07
N LYS A 143 2.83 -18.44 -22.06
CA LYS A 143 1.45 -18.88 -21.88
C LYS A 143 1.26 -20.14 -21.02
N ASP A 144 2.30 -20.95 -20.87
CA ASP A 144 2.24 -22.26 -20.21
C ASP A 144 2.44 -22.23 -18.69
N TYR A 145 2.72 -21.03 -18.11
CA TYR A 145 2.87 -20.89 -16.69
C TYR A 145 1.57 -20.42 -16.06
N SER A 146 0.87 -21.35 -15.40
CA SER A 146 -0.33 -21.05 -14.63
C SER A 146 0.00 -20.89 -13.15
N ALA A 147 -0.86 -20.20 -12.39
CA ALA A 147 -0.79 -20.12 -10.93
C ALA A 147 -0.87 -21.51 -10.25
N ALA A 148 -1.31 -22.52 -10.98
CA ALA A 148 -1.38 -23.93 -10.55
C ALA A 148 -0.04 -24.70 -10.70
N GLY A 149 1.02 -24.06 -11.18
CA GLY A 149 2.35 -24.67 -11.22
C GLY A 149 2.84 -25.04 -9.82
N VAL A 150 3.67 -26.09 -9.73
CA VAL A 150 4.23 -26.59 -8.46
C VAL A 150 5.03 -25.50 -7.73
N TYR A 151 5.59 -24.56 -8.50
CA TYR A 151 6.28 -23.39 -7.98
C TYR A 151 5.66 -22.13 -8.58
N ALA A 152 4.89 -21.41 -7.74
CA ALA A 152 4.30 -20.11 -8.12
C ALA A 152 4.63 -19.12 -7.01
N VAL A 153 5.56 -18.21 -7.28
CA VAL A 153 6.05 -17.24 -6.32
C VAL A 153 5.67 -15.84 -6.77
N THR A 154 4.84 -15.18 -5.98
CA THR A 154 4.62 -13.74 -6.06
C THR A 154 5.57 -13.05 -5.09
N SER A 155 6.20 -11.97 -5.49
CA SER A 155 7.11 -11.19 -4.63
C SER A 155 6.81 -9.71 -4.74
N PHE A 156 6.88 -9.05 -3.61
CA PHE A 156 6.93 -7.59 -3.54
C PHE A 156 8.31 -7.11 -4.01
N ILE A 157 8.35 -6.07 -4.82
CA ILE A 157 9.60 -5.40 -5.17
C ILE A 157 9.62 -3.99 -4.58
N ALA A 158 8.66 -3.15 -4.95
CA ALA A 158 8.62 -1.79 -4.45
C ALA A 158 7.25 -1.13 -4.69
N TRP A 159 6.95 -0.13 -3.86
CA TRP A 159 5.96 0.87 -4.16
C TRP A 159 6.59 2.07 -4.86
N SER A 160 5.88 2.68 -5.80
CA SER A 160 6.29 3.98 -6.33
C SER A 160 6.13 5.07 -5.27
N LEU A 161 7.03 6.05 -5.27
CA LEU A 161 7.03 7.14 -4.28
C LEU A 161 5.77 8.01 -4.36
N ASP A 162 5.15 8.11 -5.53
CA ASP A 162 3.88 8.80 -5.75
C ASP A 162 2.65 7.97 -5.34
N SER A 163 2.87 6.81 -4.72
CA SER A 163 1.83 5.91 -4.26
C SER A 163 0.86 5.42 -5.36
N SER A 164 1.26 5.49 -6.63
CA SER A 164 0.37 5.11 -7.73
C SER A 164 0.57 3.69 -8.25
N ARG A 165 1.73 3.05 -7.98
CA ARG A 165 2.08 1.76 -8.55
C ARG A 165 2.79 0.84 -7.56
N LEU A 166 2.42 -0.43 -7.62
CA LEU A 166 3.11 -1.54 -6.98
C LEU A 166 3.86 -2.34 -8.04
N LEU A 167 5.17 -2.49 -7.90
CA LEU A 167 5.96 -3.39 -8.73
C LEU A 167 5.99 -4.79 -8.11
N ILE A 168 5.56 -5.75 -8.88
CA ILE A 168 5.43 -7.15 -8.50
C ILE A 168 6.31 -7.99 -9.41
N LYS A 169 6.97 -8.98 -8.82
CA LYS A 169 7.68 -10.04 -9.53
C LYS A 169 6.90 -11.34 -9.39
N LEU A 170 6.73 -12.04 -10.49
CA LEU A 170 6.17 -13.37 -10.53
C LEU A 170 7.20 -14.34 -11.06
N CYS A 171 7.40 -15.46 -10.37
CA CYS A 171 8.24 -16.55 -10.83
C CYS A 171 7.46 -17.85 -10.77
N GLY A 172 7.43 -18.61 -11.84
CA GLY A 172 6.71 -19.88 -11.91
C GLY A 172 7.40 -20.92 -12.79
N GLY A 173 7.15 -22.19 -12.51
CA GLY A 173 7.68 -23.32 -13.25
C GLY A 173 7.27 -24.64 -12.64
N GLU A 174 7.47 -25.72 -13.39
CA GLU A 174 7.21 -27.09 -12.92
C GLU A 174 8.28 -27.55 -11.91
N GLU A 175 9.49 -27.08 -12.11
CA GLU A 175 10.64 -27.35 -11.23
C GLU A 175 11.37 -26.05 -10.90
N LYS A 176 12.07 -26.02 -9.77
CA LYS A 176 12.87 -24.88 -9.32
C LYS A 176 13.96 -24.49 -10.34
N SER A 177 14.48 -25.46 -11.10
CA SER A 177 15.49 -25.27 -12.14
C SER A 177 14.93 -24.68 -13.43
N SER A 178 13.63 -24.76 -13.66
CA SER A 178 12.92 -24.28 -14.86
C SER A 178 12.05 -23.06 -14.60
N MET A 179 12.27 -22.35 -13.49
CA MET A 179 11.49 -21.16 -13.16
C MET A 179 11.71 -20.03 -14.16
N HIS A 180 10.62 -19.45 -14.62
CA HIS A 180 10.60 -18.22 -15.42
C HIS A 180 10.00 -17.09 -14.59
N CYS A 181 10.62 -15.93 -14.68
CA CYS A 181 10.16 -14.77 -13.94
C CYS A 181 9.76 -13.63 -14.88
N GLY A 182 8.80 -12.85 -14.43
CA GLY A 182 8.37 -11.62 -15.08
C GLY A 182 7.93 -10.59 -14.06
N SER A 183 8.01 -9.32 -14.43
CA SER A 183 7.59 -8.22 -13.56
C SER A 183 6.51 -7.39 -14.23
N LEU A 184 5.56 -6.90 -13.44
CA LEU A 184 4.50 -5.99 -13.88
C LEU A 184 4.12 -5.04 -12.75
N TYR A 185 3.41 -3.97 -13.10
CA TYR A 185 2.84 -3.04 -12.14
C TYR A 185 1.36 -3.34 -11.87
N PHE A 186 0.94 -3.12 -10.62
CA PHE A 186 -0.44 -2.86 -10.28
C PHE A 186 -0.62 -1.35 -10.07
N ASN A 187 -1.51 -0.72 -10.83
CA ASN A 187 -1.85 0.69 -10.71
C ASN A 187 -2.98 0.85 -9.69
N THR A 188 -2.70 1.54 -8.57
CA THR A 188 -3.65 1.70 -7.47
C THR A 188 -4.83 2.61 -7.82
N ARG A 189 -4.62 3.60 -8.68
CA ARG A 189 -5.66 4.55 -9.10
C ARG A 189 -6.64 3.91 -10.08
N LYS A 190 -6.12 3.20 -11.08
CA LYS A 190 -6.92 2.54 -12.11
C LYS A 190 -7.38 1.14 -11.71
N LYS A 191 -6.80 0.57 -10.64
CA LYS A 191 -7.03 -0.80 -10.17
C LYS A 191 -6.80 -1.86 -11.28
N GLU A 192 -5.77 -1.65 -12.09
CA GLU A 192 -5.43 -2.50 -13.22
C GLU A 192 -3.94 -2.87 -13.25
N PHE A 193 -3.60 -3.98 -13.89
CA PHE A 193 -2.23 -4.35 -14.13
C PHE A 193 -1.68 -3.71 -15.38
N GLN A 194 -0.42 -3.31 -15.34
CA GLN A 194 0.26 -2.59 -16.43
C GLN A 194 1.64 -3.17 -16.68
N LEU A 195 2.03 -3.23 -17.95
CA LEU A 195 3.37 -3.59 -18.38
C LEU A 195 3.97 -2.43 -19.16
N THR A 196 4.95 -1.75 -18.56
CA THR A 196 5.69 -0.66 -19.23
C THR A 196 6.59 -1.23 -20.34
N ASP A 197 7.00 -0.38 -21.28
CA ASP A 197 7.94 -0.79 -22.33
C ASP A 197 9.29 -1.22 -21.75
N TYR A 198 9.72 -0.59 -20.68
CA TYR A 198 10.90 -0.99 -19.92
C TYR A 198 10.77 -2.43 -19.40
N LEU A 199 9.70 -2.73 -18.64
CA LEU A 199 9.46 -4.07 -18.11
C LEU A 199 9.25 -5.09 -19.25
N ARG A 200 8.55 -4.71 -20.32
CA ARG A 200 8.37 -5.57 -21.50
C ARG A 200 9.71 -5.96 -22.15
N LYS A 201 10.62 -5.00 -22.26
CA LYS A 201 11.97 -5.24 -22.76
C LYS A 201 12.75 -6.12 -21.79
N LEU A 202 12.71 -5.80 -20.49
CA LEU A 202 13.40 -6.54 -19.44
C LEU A 202 12.95 -8.00 -19.38
N ASN A 203 11.64 -8.24 -19.35
CA ASN A 203 11.06 -9.60 -19.31
C ASN A 203 11.40 -10.45 -20.54
N LYS A 204 11.73 -9.81 -21.68
CA LYS A 204 12.15 -10.51 -22.91
C LYS A 204 13.66 -10.79 -23.00
N THR A 205 14.49 -9.89 -22.43
CA THR A 205 15.94 -9.95 -22.64
C THR A 205 16.64 -10.97 -21.77
N LYS A 206 16.02 -11.39 -20.69
CA LYS A 206 16.59 -12.35 -19.79
C LYS A 206 15.73 -13.60 -19.79
N SER A 207 16.20 -14.63 -20.45
CA SER A 207 15.48 -15.89 -20.66
C SER A 207 15.34 -16.77 -19.42
N GLU A 208 15.90 -16.39 -18.26
CA GLU A 208 16.05 -17.31 -17.14
C GLU A 208 15.92 -16.60 -15.79
N ALA A 209 15.78 -17.33 -14.72
CA ALA A 209 15.43 -17.01 -13.35
C ALA A 209 15.94 -15.70 -12.69
N LEU A 210 16.77 -14.94 -13.37
CA LEU A 210 17.38 -13.68 -12.87
C LEU A 210 16.86 -12.41 -13.56
N ALA A 211 15.84 -12.53 -14.40
CA ALA A 211 15.40 -11.48 -15.30
C ALA A 211 14.28 -10.60 -14.77
N CYS A 212 14.27 -10.31 -13.51
CA CYS A 212 13.21 -9.50 -12.92
C CYS A 212 13.73 -8.13 -12.54
N ALA A 213 12.86 -7.12 -12.70
CA ALA A 213 13.14 -5.82 -12.13
C ALA A 213 13.37 -5.97 -10.62
N GLU A 214 14.47 -5.42 -10.15
CA GLU A 214 14.78 -5.32 -8.71
C GLU A 214 14.38 -3.96 -8.14
N SER A 215 13.97 -3.05 -9.02
CA SER A 215 13.57 -1.69 -8.67
C SER A 215 12.53 -1.16 -9.64
N ILE A 216 11.87 -0.10 -9.26
CA ILE A 216 11.00 0.71 -10.12
C ILE A 216 11.76 1.12 -11.39
N ASP A 217 11.06 1.21 -12.51
CA ASP A 217 11.62 1.70 -13.77
C ASP A 217 12.49 2.94 -13.51
N PRO A 218 13.66 3.02 -14.14
CA PRO A 218 14.47 4.22 -14.03
C PRO A 218 13.65 5.44 -14.46
N LEU A 219 13.90 6.55 -13.80
CA LEU A 219 13.26 7.79 -14.19
C LEU A 219 13.65 8.14 -15.62
N PRO A 220 12.71 8.63 -16.44
CA PRO A 220 13.05 9.22 -17.73
C PRO A 220 14.07 10.36 -17.55
N SER A 221 14.87 10.61 -18.55
CA SER A 221 15.85 11.70 -18.52
C SER A 221 15.19 13.06 -18.28
N GLU A 222 15.93 14.03 -17.75
CA GLU A 222 15.42 15.38 -17.53
C GLU A 222 14.81 16.02 -18.79
N PRO A 223 15.41 15.92 -20.00
CA PRO A 223 14.81 16.44 -21.22
C PRO A 223 13.47 15.77 -21.56
N GLU A 224 13.36 14.44 -21.36
CA GLU A 224 12.11 13.70 -21.59
C GLU A 224 11.02 14.12 -20.61
N LEU A 225 11.38 14.24 -19.32
CA LEU A 225 10.46 14.71 -18.28
C LEU A 225 10.01 16.15 -18.53
N LYS A 226 10.92 17.04 -18.95
CA LYS A 226 10.59 18.41 -19.29
C LYS A 226 9.61 18.46 -20.46
N THR A 227 9.88 17.70 -21.52
CA THR A 227 9.00 17.62 -22.69
C THR A 227 7.61 17.12 -22.29
N LYS A 228 7.54 16.08 -21.44
CA LYS A 228 6.29 15.53 -20.92
C LYS A 228 5.54 16.55 -20.06
N PHE A 229 6.24 17.24 -19.16
CA PHE A 229 5.64 18.26 -18.30
C PHE A 229 5.06 19.41 -19.13
N ASP A 230 5.82 19.93 -20.11
CA ASP A 230 5.36 21.00 -21.00
C ASP A 230 4.11 20.59 -21.81
N ALA A 231 4.00 19.32 -22.20
CA ALA A 231 2.82 18.79 -22.88
C ALA A 231 1.61 18.73 -21.94
N LEU A 232 1.79 18.21 -20.71
CA LEU A 232 0.74 18.13 -19.69
C LEU A 232 0.26 19.52 -19.26
N ASP A 233 1.18 20.45 -19.06
CA ASP A 233 0.84 21.82 -18.67
C ASP A 233 0.02 22.52 -19.77
N ARG A 234 0.39 22.35 -21.05
CA ARG A 234 -0.44 22.83 -22.18
C ARG A 234 -1.82 22.20 -22.21
N GLN A 235 -1.93 20.89 -21.95
CA GLN A 235 -3.21 20.19 -21.90
C GLN A 235 -4.09 20.71 -20.75
N LEU A 236 -3.51 20.88 -19.56
CA LEU A 236 -4.22 21.44 -18.41
C LEU A 236 -4.71 22.87 -18.71
N ASN A 237 -3.85 23.71 -19.27
CA ASN A 237 -4.21 25.10 -19.61
C ASN A 237 -5.31 25.17 -20.68
N LYS A 238 -5.27 24.28 -21.68
CA LYS A 238 -6.33 24.19 -22.70
C LYS A 238 -7.66 23.83 -22.03
N ARG A 239 -7.67 22.78 -21.22
CA ARG A 239 -8.88 22.34 -20.50
C ARG A 239 -9.42 23.43 -19.58
N TYR A 240 -8.54 24.09 -18.83
CA TYR A 240 -8.91 25.22 -17.97
C TYR A 240 -9.56 26.36 -18.79
N SER A 241 -8.99 26.69 -19.95
CA SER A 241 -9.54 27.73 -20.83
C SER A 241 -10.94 27.37 -21.34
N GLU A 242 -11.17 26.09 -21.68
CA GLU A 242 -12.47 25.60 -22.11
C GLU A 242 -13.53 25.72 -21.00
N ILE A 243 -13.16 25.44 -19.75
CA ILE A 243 -14.02 25.61 -18.58
C ILE A 243 -14.35 27.07 -18.33
N ILE A 244 -13.34 27.95 -18.35
CA ILE A 244 -13.54 29.41 -18.19
C ILE A 244 -14.47 29.99 -19.24
N GLN A 245 -14.44 29.50 -20.48
CA GLN A 245 -15.34 29.97 -21.55
C GLN A 245 -16.81 29.59 -21.30
N LYS A 246 -17.07 28.51 -20.56
CA LYS A 246 -18.42 28.04 -20.23
C LYS A 246 -18.96 28.61 -18.92
N ALA A 247 -18.07 29.11 -18.06
CA ALA A 247 -18.41 29.62 -16.72
C ALA A 247 -19.05 31.01 -16.77
N ASP A 248 -19.92 31.31 -15.83
CA ASP A 248 -20.45 32.66 -15.61
C ASP A 248 -19.40 33.59 -14.94
N LYS A 249 -19.72 34.88 -14.81
CA LYS A 249 -18.77 35.88 -14.29
C LYS A 249 -18.33 35.61 -12.85
N ASP A 250 -19.22 35.08 -12.01
CA ASP A 250 -18.95 34.85 -10.60
C ASP A 250 -18.10 33.58 -10.44
N GLN A 251 -18.39 32.55 -11.22
CA GLN A 251 -17.63 31.31 -11.29
C GLN A 251 -16.20 31.55 -11.81
N VAL A 252 -16.03 32.43 -12.81
CA VAL A 252 -14.69 32.74 -13.38
C VAL A 252 -13.72 33.23 -12.31
N SER A 253 -14.17 34.07 -11.37
CA SER A 253 -13.31 34.55 -10.28
C SER A 253 -12.83 33.44 -9.39
N ASN A 254 -13.76 32.58 -8.94
CA ASN A 254 -13.48 31.44 -8.07
C ASN A 254 -12.57 30.40 -8.75
N LEU A 255 -12.85 30.11 -10.02
CA LEU A 255 -12.00 29.20 -10.82
C LEU A 255 -10.57 29.69 -10.96
N ARG A 256 -10.37 31.00 -11.18
CA ARG A 256 -9.04 31.61 -11.27
C ARG A 256 -8.29 31.52 -9.94
N GLU A 257 -8.97 31.74 -8.83
CA GLU A 257 -8.39 31.65 -7.50
C GLU A 257 -8.03 30.19 -7.16
N ALA A 258 -8.94 29.26 -7.41
CA ALA A 258 -8.70 27.83 -7.23
C ALA A 258 -7.50 27.33 -8.05
N GLN A 259 -7.40 27.75 -9.33
CA GLN A 259 -6.28 27.36 -10.17
C GLN A 259 -4.94 27.96 -9.68
N ARG A 260 -4.90 29.20 -9.24
CA ARG A 260 -3.69 29.82 -8.67
C ARG A 260 -3.25 29.13 -7.40
N THR A 261 -4.21 28.82 -6.51
CA THR A 261 -3.97 28.09 -5.26
C THR A 261 -3.41 26.71 -5.54
N TRP A 262 -3.99 25.98 -6.50
CA TRP A 262 -3.50 24.66 -6.88
C TRP A 262 -2.07 24.73 -7.45
N ILE A 263 -1.76 25.67 -8.36
CA ILE A 263 -0.41 25.84 -8.90
C ILE A 263 0.60 26.09 -7.77
N LYS A 264 0.25 26.96 -6.82
CA LYS A 264 1.10 27.22 -5.65
C LYS A 264 1.37 25.95 -4.86
N HIS A 265 0.32 25.17 -4.54
CA HIS A 265 0.47 23.91 -3.80
C HIS A 265 1.28 22.86 -4.58
N ARG A 266 1.09 22.76 -5.90
CA ARG A 266 1.89 21.89 -6.76
C ARG A 266 3.38 22.24 -6.66
N ASP A 267 3.71 23.51 -6.81
CA ASP A 267 5.10 23.97 -6.86
C ASP A 267 5.78 23.91 -5.48
N GLU A 268 5.04 24.20 -4.41
CA GLU A 268 5.51 24.02 -3.03
C GLU A 268 5.69 22.53 -2.69
N GLY A 269 4.75 21.69 -3.08
CA GLY A 269 4.84 20.25 -2.94
C GLY A 269 6.05 19.68 -3.66
N ALA A 270 6.35 20.16 -4.87
CA ALA A 270 7.55 19.77 -5.61
C ALA A 270 8.83 20.11 -4.84
N LYS A 271 8.91 21.31 -4.25
CA LYS A 271 10.08 21.72 -3.45
C LYS A 271 10.28 20.85 -2.21
N LEU A 272 9.18 20.55 -1.51
CA LEU A 272 9.23 19.68 -0.34
C LEU A 272 9.65 18.25 -0.73
N TYR A 273 9.04 17.71 -1.78
CA TYR A 273 9.34 16.37 -2.27
C TYR A 273 10.83 16.19 -2.61
N VAL A 274 11.43 17.14 -3.35
CA VAL A 274 12.84 17.03 -3.74
C VAL A 274 13.81 17.26 -2.59
N SER A 275 13.37 17.82 -1.47
CA SER A 275 14.23 17.97 -0.30
C SER A 275 14.69 16.61 0.27
N LEU A 276 13.94 15.55 -0.03
CA LEU A 276 14.20 14.18 0.43
C LEU A 276 15.28 13.46 -0.39
N PHE A 277 15.77 14.04 -1.50
CA PHE A 277 16.66 13.38 -2.44
C PHE A 277 18.04 14.04 -2.53
N PRO A 278 19.08 13.27 -2.95
CA PRO A 278 20.39 13.82 -3.23
C PRO A 278 20.35 14.93 -4.29
N ALA A 279 21.28 15.88 -4.20
CA ALA A 279 21.30 17.03 -5.11
C ALA A 279 21.33 16.65 -6.59
N ALA A 280 22.03 15.57 -6.94
CA ALA A 280 22.15 15.08 -8.33
C ALA A 280 20.80 14.58 -8.93
N GLU A 281 19.83 14.20 -8.10
CA GLU A 281 18.55 13.69 -8.56
C GLU A 281 17.43 14.72 -8.48
N LYS A 282 17.66 15.85 -7.80
CA LYS A 282 16.57 16.78 -7.43
C LYS A 282 15.78 17.30 -8.63
N GLU A 283 16.42 17.67 -9.71
CA GLU A 283 15.72 18.24 -10.86
C GLU A 283 14.89 17.17 -11.58
N GLN A 284 15.46 16.00 -11.80
CA GLN A 284 14.77 14.87 -12.39
C GLN A 284 13.55 14.45 -11.55
N ARG A 285 13.71 14.38 -10.23
CA ARG A 285 12.61 14.09 -9.29
C ARG A 285 11.56 15.19 -9.26
N ARG A 286 11.97 16.44 -9.33
CA ARG A 286 11.05 17.60 -9.42
C ARG A 286 10.16 17.52 -10.65
N LEU A 287 10.77 17.29 -11.81
CA LEU A 287 10.04 17.17 -13.07
C LEU A 287 9.11 15.97 -13.07
N GLN A 288 9.54 14.84 -12.53
CA GLN A 288 8.67 13.66 -12.38
C GLN A 288 7.46 13.98 -11.51
N PHE A 289 7.67 14.59 -10.34
CA PHE A 289 6.57 14.99 -9.44
C PHE A 289 5.57 15.93 -10.14
N LEU A 290 6.09 16.94 -10.84
CA LEU A 290 5.25 17.89 -11.59
C LEU A 290 4.45 17.20 -12.69
N CYS A 291 5.04 16.23 -13.41
CA CYS A 291 4.32 15.42 -14.40
C CYS A 291 3.19 14.64 -13.75
N ASP A 292 3.47 13.96 -12.65
CA ASP A 292 2.49 13.06 -12.01
C ASP A 292 1.32 13.84 -11.40
N VAL A 293 1.59 14.94 -10.70
CA VAL A 293 0.56 15.80 -10.11
C VAL A 293 -0.28 16.50 -11.18
N THR A 294 0.36 16.95 -12.27
CA THR A 294 -0.37 17.60 -13.38
C THR A 294 -1.24 16.60 -14.14
N ALA A 295 -0.73 15.41 -14.42
CA ALA A 295 -1.51 14.33 -15.04
C ALA A 295 -2.71 13.93 -14.14
N ALA A 296 -2.47 13.76 -12.84
CA ALA A 296 -3.54 13.45 -11.89
C ALA A 296 -4.63 14.55 -11.88
N ARG A 297 -4.25 15.83 -11.98
CA ARG A 297 -5.20 16.94 -12.06
C ARG A 297 -6.05 16.87 -13.34
N ILE A 298 -5.45 16.49 -14.46
CA ILE A 298 -6.17 16.32 -15.73
C ILE A 298 -7.14 15.13 -15.66
N ASP A 299 -6.69 14.00 -15.07
CA ASP A 299 -7.46 12.75 -15.04
C ASP A 299 -8.62 12.77 -14.01
N THR A 300 -8.44 13.46 -12.89
CA THR A 300 -9.40 13.44 -11.76
C THR A 300 -10.49 14.50 -11.84
N GLN A 301 -10.44 15.37 -12.85
CA GLN A 301 -11.45 16.40 -13.02
C GLN A 301 -12.46 16.02 -14.08
N PRO A 302 -13.59 15.41 -13.70
CA PRO A 302 -14.81 15.55 -14.49
C PRO A 302 -15.13 17.04 -14.63
N ASP A 303 -15.77 17.42 -15.71
CA ASP A 303 -16.18 18.80 -15.96
C ASP A 303 -17.00 19.42 -14.80
N GLU A 304 -17.60 18.56 -13.97
CA GLU A 304 -18.39 18.87 -12.76
C GLU A 304 -17.54 19.19 -11.49
N ALA A 305 -16.27 18.80 -11.43
CA ALA A 305 -15.43 19.01 -10.23
C ALA A 305 -14.90 20.46 -10.08
N TRP A 306 -15.25 21.34 -10.98
CA TRP A 306 -14.99 22.77 -10.89
C TRP A 306 -16.21 23.55 -10.36
N GLU A 307 -17.35 22.85 -10.15
CA GLU A 307 -18.52 23.42 -9.49
C GLU A 307 -18.29 23.36 -7.94
N LEU A 308 -17.61 24.38 -7.43
CA LEU A 308 -17.51 24.70 -6.00
C LEU A 308 -18.28 25.98 -5.70
#